data_23149e2b0559c86e4ea48aac7612a10d
#
_entry.id   23149e2b0559c86e4ea48aac7612a10d
#
_cell.length_a   1.000
_cell.length_b   1.000
_cell.length_c   1.000
_cell.angle_alpha   90.00
_cell.angle_beta   90.00
_cell.angle_gamma   90.00
#
_symmetry.space_group_name_H-M   'P 1'
#
loop_
_entity.id
_entity.type
_entity.pdbx_description
1 polymer ?
#
loop_
_entity_poly.entity_id
_entity_poly.type
_entity_poly.pdbx_seq_one_letter_code
_entity_poly.pdbx_strand_id
1 'polypeptide(L)'
;MRRFLLVCLLATSFLAHAQQPSPATPTTQTSTASIPKKSKVAVPYHAGVPEHRAEKMSQQLGKQLGLDAATVARVKAAALERDQKIDVIQTSTDTNKAKNTALKANAQAFKAVLETILTPAQFAKYSAHGAKTGDR
;
A
#
# COMPACT_ATOMS: atom_id res chain seq x y z
N MET A 1 -14.09 36.66 -6.87
CA MET A 1 -13.02 37.56 -7.33
C MET A 1 -11.83 37.37 -6.43
N ARG A 2 -10.77 36.74 -6.90
CA ARG A 2 -9.36 37.05 -6.68
C ARG A 2 -8.50 35.95 -7.28
N ARG A 3 -7.98 36.30 -8.42
CA ARG A 3 -6.95 35.63 -9.20
C ARG A 3 -5.64 35.70 -8.43
N PHE A 4 -4.90 34.60 -8.31
CA PHE A 4 -3.44 34.64 -8.21
C PHE A 4 -2.85 33.58 -9.11
N LEU A 5 -2.40 34.08 -10.25
CA LEU A 5 -1.39 33.48 -11.12
C LEU A 5 -0.03 33.64 -10.42
N LEU A 6 0.75 32.59 -10.30
CA LEU A 6 2.19 32.71 -10.19
C LEU A 6 2.87 31.56 -10.93
N VAL A 7 3.33 31.93 -12.10
CA VAL A 7 4.26 31.21 -12.97
C VAL A 7 5.65 31.34 -12.36
N CYS A 8 6.35 30.22 -12.14
CA CYS A 8 7.80 30.21 -12.04
C CYS A 8 8.38 29.07 -12.86
N LEU A 9 8.85 29.47 -14.01
CA LEU A 9 9.72 28.73 -14.92
C LEU A 9 11.14 28.79 -14.36
N LEU A 10 11.79 27.66 -14.13
CA LEU A 10 13.25 27.59 -14.05
C LEU A 10 13.73 26.29 -14.67
N ALA A 11 14.23 26.43 -15.88
CA ALA A 11 15.05 25.48 -16.57
C ALA A 11 16.48 25.54 -16.02
N THR A 12 17.08 24.40 -15.69
CA THR A 12 18.54 24.26 -15.64
C THR A 12 18.95 22.91 -16.19
N SER A 13 19.57 22.98 -17.35
CA SER A 13 20.36 21.94 -18.02
C SER A 13 21.68 21.76 -17.28
N PHE A 14 22.15 20.53 -17.04
CA PHE A 14 23.58 20.23 -16.89
C PHE A 14 23.86 18.76 -17.25
N LEU A 15 24.50 18.61 -18.35
CA LEU A 15 25.83 18.06 -18.70
C LEU A 15 26.07 16.58 -18.34
N ALA A 16 26.27 15.87 -19.44
CA ALA A 16 26.86 14.55 -19.55
C ALA A 16 28.29 14.51 -18.98
N HIS A 17 28.61 13.45 -18.24
CA HIS A 17 29.98 12.97 -18.10
C HIS A 17 30.01 11.47 -18.39
N ALA A 18 30.52 11.19 -19.56
CA ALA A 18 30.99 9.88 -19.94
C ALA A 18 32.36 9.65 -19.26
N GLN A 19 32.56 8.55 -18.56
CA GLN A 19 33.87 7.99 -18.28
C GLN A 19 33.85 6.47 -18.45
N GLN A 20 34.75 6.04 -19.30
CA GLN A 20 35.01 4.76 -19.89
C GLN A 20 35.81 3.86 -18.93
N PRO A 21 35.82 2.53 -19.13
CA PRO A 21 36.35 1.55 -18.20
C PRO A 21 37.85 1.28 -18.40
N SER A 22 38.55 0.90 -17.35
CA SER A 22 39.86 0.24 -17.41
C SER A 22 39.84 -1.10 -16.69
N PRO A 23 40.45 -2.14 -17.25
CA PRO A 23 40.49 -3.48 -16.67
C PRO A 23 41.69 -3.68 -15.76
N ALA A 24 41.51 -4.33 -14.63
CA ALA A 24 42.63 -4.85 -13.83
C ALA A 24 42.21 -6.14 -13.12
N THR A 25 42.80 -7.21 -13.60
CA THR A 25 43.36 -8.45 -13.06
C THR A 25 42.98 -8.94 -11.65
N PRO A 26 42.81 -10.28 -11.49
CA PRO A 26 42.31 -10.91 -10.28
C PRO A 26 43.38 -11.06 -9.21
N THR A 27 43.11 -10.60 -7.99
CA THR A 27 43.88 -11.01 -6.82
C THR A 27 42.99 -11.87 -5.94
N THR A 28 43.35 -13.13 -5.88
CA THR A 28 42.90 -14.14 -4.92
C THR A 28 43.17 -13.64 -3.50
N GLN A 29 42.11 -13.32 -2.76
CA GLN A 29 42.18 -13.22 -1.29
C GLN A 29 41.15 -14.16 -0.69
N THR A 30 41.63 -15.26 -0.19
CA THR A 30 40.99 -16.15 0.78
C THR A 30 40.62 -15.31 2.00
N SER A 31 39.32 -15.04 2.20
CA SER A 31 38.81 -14.44 3.42
C SER A 31 37.66 -15.27 3.97
N THR A 32 37.99 -15.86 5.08
CA THR A 32 37.20 -16.46 6.17
C THR A 32 35.72 -16.24 6.09
N ALA A 33 34.97 -17.34 6.05
CA ALA A 33 33.53 -17.42 6.02
C ALA A 33 32.89 -16.67 7.20
N SER A 34 32.38 -15.47 6.93
CA SER A 34 31.33 -14.86 7.72
C SER A 34 30.01 -15.37 7.18
N ILE A 35 29.28 -16.13 8.00
CA ILE A 35 27.93 -16.60 7.71
C ILE A 35 27.08 -15.40 7.37
N PRO A 36 26.54 -15.28 6.13
CA PRO A 36 25.65 -14.16 5.82
C PRO A 36 24.36 -14.34 6.63
N LYS A 37 24.08 -13.39 7.53
CA LYS A 37 22.74 -13.19 8.06
C LYS A 37 21.78 -13.23 6.87
N LYS A 38 20.88 -14.20 6.89
CA LYS A 38 19.79 -14.41 5.92
C LYS A 38 19.13 -13.07 5.63
N SER A 39 19.58 -12.37 4.59
CA SER A 39 18.84 -11.22 4.05
C SER A 39 17.49 -11.76 3.65
N LYS A 40 16.43 -11.34 4.31
CA LYS A 40 15.08 -11.53 3.81
C LYS A 40 15.05 -10.85 2.45
N VAL A 41 15.19 -11.63 1.39
CA VAL A 41 14.90 -11.16 0.03
C VAL A 41 13.50 -10.59 0.10
N ALA A 42 13.39 -9.28 -0.07
CA ALA A 42 12.09 -8.63 -0.13
C ALA A 42 11.39 -9.21 -1.36
N VAL A 43 10.42 -10.10 -1.14
CA VAL A 43 9.56 -10.59 -2.21
C VAL A 43 8.85 -9.38 -2.79
N PRO A 44 8.96 -9.12 -4.10
CA PRO A 44 8.29 -7.97 -4.70
C PRO A 44 6.79 -8.08 -4.41
N TYR A 45 6.19 -6.96 -4.02
CA TYR A 45 4.75 -6.88 -3.75
C TYR A 45 3.96 -7.11 -5.04
N HIS A 46 3.33 -8.26 -5.15
CA HIS A 46 2.42 -8.60 -6.24
C HIS A 46 0.97 -8.54 -5.72
N ALA A 47 0.44 -7.33 -5.60
CA ALA A 47 -0.99 -7.19 -5.41
C ALA A 47 -1.70 -7.45 -6.74
N GLY A 48 -2.72 -8.28 -6.72
CA GLY A 48 -3.66 -8.35 -7.84
C GLY A 48 -4.35 -6.99 -8.05
N VAL A 49 -5.04 -6.85 -9.18
CA VAL A 49 -5.75 -5.62 -9.57
C VAL A 49 -6.65 -5.13 -8.42
N PRO A 50 -6.54 -3.84 -8.01
CA PRO A 50 -7.29 -3.29 -6.86
C PRO A 50 -8.81 -3.48 -6.99
N GLU A 51 -9.35 -3.35 -8.19
CA GLU A 51 -10.77 -3.55 -8.48
C GLU A 51 -11.24 -4.97 -8.13
N HIS A 52 -10.44 -5.97 -8.43
CA HIS A 52 -10.76 -7.37 -8.13
C HIS A 52 -10.69 -7.65 -6.62
N ARG A 53 -9.72 -7.04 -5.91
CA ARG A 53 -9.63 -7.14 -4.45
C ARG A 53 -10.84 -6.49 -3.77
N ALA A 54 -11.21 -5.29 -4.22
CA ALA A 54 -12.36 -4.56 -3.72
C ALA A 54 -13.68 -5.31 -3.97
N GLU A 55 -13.85 -5.89 -5.16
CA GLU A 55 -15.00 -6.74 -5.49
C GLU A 55 -15.10 -7.91 -4.54
N LYS A 56 -14.03 -8.69 -4.41
CA LYS A 56 -13.99 -9.85 -3.53
C LYS A 56 -14.29 -9.50 -2.08
N MET A 57 -13.70 -8.40 -1.58
CA MET A 57 -13.92 -7.92 -0.22
C MET A 57 -15.38 -7.50 0.01
N SER A 58 -15.97 -6.72 -0.91
CA SER A 58 -17.35 -6.24 -0.79
C SER A 58 -18.36 -7.40 -0.83
N GLN A 59 -18.16 -8.37 -1.69
CA GLN A 59 -18.99 -9.58 -1.74
C GLN A 59 -18.88 -10.41 -0.46
N GLN A 60 -17.67 -10.57 0.07
CA GLN A 60 -17.45 -11.29 1.31
C GLN A 60 -18.13 -10.59 2.49
N LEU A 61 -17.98 -9.28 2.63
CA LEU A 61 -18.67 -8.51 3.66
C LEU A 61 -20.18 -8.52 3.46
N GLY A 62 -20.65 -8.47 2.21
CA GLY A 62 -22.07 -8.59 1.87
C GLY A 62 -22.68 -9.88 2.42
N LYS A 63 -22.02 -11.01 2.22
CA LYS A 63 -22.45 -12.32 2.72
C LYS A 63 -22.35 -12.41 4.25
N GLN A 64 -21.26 -11.92 4.86
CA GLN A 64 -21.02 -12.04 6.30
C GLN A 64 -21.96 -11.15 7.13
N LEU A 65 -22.27 -9.97 6.63
CA LEU A 65 -23.04 -8.96 7.35
C LEU A 65 -24.50 -8.88 6.90
N GLY A 66 -24.89 -9.63 5.84
CA GLY A 66 -26.24 -9.56 5.27
C GLY A 66 -26.54 -8.19 4.65
N LEU A 67 -25.61 -7.66 3.84
CA LEU A 67 -25.78 -6.35 3.21
C LEU A 67 -26.66 -6.45 1.97
N ASP A 68 -27.47 -5.42 1.74
CA ASP A 68 -28.17 -5.25 0.46
C ASP A 68 -27.23 -4.84 -0.67
N ALA A 69 -27.69 -4.94 -1.91
CA ALA A 69 -26.89 -4.65 -3.10
C ALA A 69 -26.35 -3.21 -3.14
N ALA A 70 -27.14 -2.25 -2.68
CA ALA A 70 -26.75 -0.84 -2.65
C ALA A 70 -25.64 -0.59 -1.63
N THR A 71 -25.75 -1.20 -0.46
CA THR A 71 -24.71 -1.14 0.58
C THR A 71 -23.45 -1.86 0.14
N VAL A 72 -23.53 -3.04 -0.52
CA VAL A 72 -22.38 -3.74 -1.10
C VAL A 72 -21.66 -2.86 -2.13
N ALA A 73 -22.38 -2.13 -2.99
CA ALA A 73 -21.78 -1.22 -3.96
C ALA A 73 -21.00 -0.07 -3.26
N ARG A 74 -21.53 0.48 -2.18
CA ARG A 74 -20.85 1.52 -1.39
C ARG A 74 -19.59 0.97 -0.70
N VAL A 75 -19.67 -0.21 -0.13
CA VAL A 75 -18.52 -0.92 0.47
C VAL A 75 -17.45 -1.20 -0.59
N LYS A 76 -17.86 -1.61 -1.81
CA LYS A 76 -16.92 -1.83 -2.92
C LYS A 76 -16.16 -0.56 -3.30
N ALA A 77 -16.85 0.58 -3.41
CA ALA A 77 -16.19 1.85 -3.71
C ALA A 77 -15.17 2.24 -2.63
N ALA A 78 -15.53 2.10 -1.36
CA ALA A 78 -14.62 2.36 -0.23
C ALA A 78 -13.42 1.39 -0.21
N ALA A 79 -13.65 0.12 -0.51
CA ALA A 79 -12.60 -0.91 -0.59
C ALA A 79 -11.64 -0.64 -1.75
N LEU A 80 -12.14 -0.16 -2.90
CA LEU A 80 -11.32 0.20 -4.04
C LEU A 80 -10.36 1.35 -3.70
N GLU A 81 -10.88 2.41 -3.08
CA GLU A 81 -10.05 3.54 -2.64
C GLU A 81 -8.96 3.10 -1.66
N ARG A 82 -9.32 2.25 -0.69
CA ARG A 82 -8.37 1.65 0.26
C ARG A 82 -7.29 0.87 -0.46
N ASP A 83 -7.66 0.02 -1.41
CA ASP A 83 -6.74 -0.89 -2.09
C ASP A 83 -5.80 -0.16 -3.05
N GLN A 84 -6.26 0.89 -3.72
CA GLN A 84 -5.42 1.81 -4.50
C GLN A 84 -4.38 2.51 -3.61
N LYS A 85 -4.78 2.98 -2.43
CA LYS A 85 -3.84 3.56 -1.44
C LYS A 85 -2.81 2.54 -0.95
N ILE A 86 -3.19 1.28 -0.75
CA ILE A 86 -2.25 0.21 -0.38
C ILE A 86 -1.19 0.04 -1.47
N ASP A 87 -1.58 0.01 -2.75
CA ASP A 87 -0.64 -0.16 -3.85
C ASP A 87 0.36 1.00 -3.92
N VAL A 88 -0.11 2.24 -3.77
CA VAL A 88 0.76 3.43 -3.69
C VAL A 88 1.74 3.34 -2.53
N ILE A 89 1.28 2.97 -1.32
CA ILE A 89 2.14 2.84 -0.14
C ILE A 89 3.19 1.73 -0.35
N GLN A 90 2.79 0.58 -0.89
CA GLN A 90 3.68 -0.55 -1.05
C GLN A 90 4.75 -0.32 -2.11
N THR A 91 4.42 0.41 -3.18
CA THR A 91 5.35 0.74 -4.27
C THR A 91 6.19 1.99 -4.00
N SER A 92 5.90 2.76 -2.94
CA SER A 92 6.72 3.93 -2.57
C SER A 92 8.15 3.53 -2.18
N THR A 93 9.06 4.47 -2.23
CA THR A 93 10.46 4.33 -1.79
C THR A 93 10.65 4.52 -0.29
N ASP A 94 9.56 4.70 0.46
CA ASP A 94 9.57 4.94 1.89
C ASP A 94 10.14 3.77 2.70
N THR A 95 10.59 4.07 3.92
CA THR A 95 11.04 3.05 4.86
C THR A 95 9.89 2.12 5.26
N ASN A 96 10.21 0.87 5.62
CA ASN A 96 9.20 -0.09 6.09
C ASN A 96 8.40 0.43 7.30
N LYS A 97 9.02 1.23 8.17
CA LYS A 97 8.33 1.87 9.31
C LYS A 97 7.28 2.87 8.84
N ALA A 98 7.64 3.72 7.87
CA ALA A 98 6.71 4.71 7.28
C ALA A 98 5.56 4.01 6.55
N LYS A 99 5.85 2.99 5.73
CA LYS A 99 4.82 2.17 5.06
C LYS A 99 3.85 1.54 6.05
N ASN A 100 4.36 0.93 7.13
CA ASN A 100 3.51 0.32 8.16
C ASN A 100 2.61 1.36 8.84
N THR A 101 3.12 2.55 9.11
CA THR A 101 2.33 3.65 9.68
C THR A 101 1.23 4.08 8.71
N ALA A 102 1.57 4.27 7.43
CA ALA A 102 0.61 4.65 6.40
C ALA A 102 -0.47 3.57 6.17
N LEU A 103 -0.09 2.27 6.18
CA LEU A 103 -1.05 1.16 6.08
C LEU A 103 -2.02 1.12 7.26
N LYS A 104 -1.54 1.36 8.49
CA LYS A 104 -2.40 1.45 9.67
C LYS A 104 -3.38 2.61 9.56
N ALA A 105 -2.90 3.79 9.16
CA ALA A 105 -3.76 4.96 8.95
C ALA A 105 -4.82 4.70 7.87
N ASN A 106 -4.44 4.07 6.75
CA ASN A 106 -5.36 3.69 5.70
C ASN A 106 -6.43 2.68 6.17
N ALA A 107 -6.05 1.71 7.00
CA ALA A 107 -7.00 0.76 7.59
C ALA A 107 -7.98 1.45 8.57
N GLN A 108 -7.52 2.41 9.36
CA GLN A 108 -8.38 3.20 10.25
C GLN A 108 -9.36 4.08 9.46
N ALA A 109 -8.89 4.74 8.40
CA ALA A 109 -9.73 5.53 7.52
C ALA A 109 -10.83 4.68 6.87
N PHE A 110 -10.48 3.49 6.38
CA PHE A 110 -11.46 2.54 5.83
C PHE A 110 -12.49 2.11 6.87
N LYS A 111 -12.07 1.83 8.10
CA LYS A 111 -12.98 1.48 9.19
C LYS A 111 -13.96 2.60 9.49
N ALA A 112 -13.50 3.86 9.53
CA ALA A 112 -14.36 5.04 9.72
C ALA A 112 -15.38 5.20 8.59
N VAL A 113 -14.97 4.96 7.33
CA VAL A 113 -15.92 4.97 6.20
C VAL A 113 -16.95 3.85 6.33
N LEU A 114 -16.55 2.64 6.72
CA LEU A 114 -17.51 1.54 6.95
C LEU A 114 -18.51 1.87 8.07
N GLU A 115 -18.10 2.58 9.12
CA GLU A 115 -19.00 3.02 10.19
C GLU A 115 -20.11 3.94 9.69
N THR A 116 -19.85 4.75 8.65
CA THR A 116 -20.88 5.60 8.03
C THR A 116 -21.77 4.86 7.02
N ILE A 117 -21.31 3.73 6.49
CA ILE A 117 -22.03 2.94 5.48
C ILE A 117 -22.93 1.89 6.13
N LEU A 118 -22.43 1.24 7.18
CA LEU A 118 -23.06 0.10 7.84
C LEU A 118 -24.00 0.57 8.96
N THR A 119 -25.04 -0.22 9.25
CA THR A 119 -25.81 -0.03 10.47
C THR A 119 -24.94 -0.36 11.71
N PRO A 120 -25.28 0.18 12.91
CA PRO A 120 -24.52 -0.10 14.13
C PRO A 120 -24.36 -1.59 14.43
N ALA A 121 -25.40 -2.39 14.17
CA ALA A 121 -25.35 -3.84 14.36
C ALA A 121 -24.41 -4.55 13.36
N GLN A 122 -24.41 -4.12 12.09
CA GLN A 122 -23.50 -4.63 11.07
C GLN A 122 -22.06 -4.23 11.36
N PHE A 123 -21.81 -2.99 11.78
CA PHE A 123 -20.49 -2.51 12.14
C PHE A 123 -19.93 -3.22 13.39
N ALA A 124 -20.78 -3.51 14.38
CA ALA A 124 -20.38 -4.30 15.55
C ALA A 124 -19.91 -5.72 15.12
N LYS A 125 -20.66 -6.39 14.23
CA LYS A 125 -20.25 -7.70 13.65
C LYS A 125 -18.92 -7.60 12.91
N TYR A 126 -18.74 -6.58 12.06
CA TYR A 126 -17.50 -6.34 11.34
C TYR A 126 -16.31 -6.17 12.29
N SER A 127 -16.46 -5.35 13.32
CA SER A 127 -15.41 -5.09 14.30
C SER A 127 -15.04 -6.34 15.14
N ALA A 128 -16.03 -7.17 15.47
CA ALA A 128 -15.81 -8.43 16.18
C ALA A 128 -15.03 -9.46 15.34
N HIS A 129 -15.25 -9.49 14.02
CA HIS A 129 -14.49 -10.34 13.09
C HIS A 129 -13.06 -9.82 12.88
N GLY A 130 -12.87 -8.50 12.79
CA GLY A 130 -11.55 -7.89 12.65
C GLY A 130 -10.63 -8.12 13.85
N ALA A 131 -11.19 -8.14 15.07
CA ALA A 131 -10.43 -8.43 16.27
C ALA A 131 -9.87 -9.86 16.31
N LYS A 132 -10.57 -10.83 15.71
CA LYS A 132 -10.13 -12.24 15.66
C LYS A 132 -9.01 -12.50 14.64
N THR A 133 -8.86 -11.66 13.64
CA THR A 133 -7.83 -11.81 12.58
C THR A 133 -6.56 -11.00 12.87
N GLY A 134 -6.60 -10.06 13.82
CA GLY A 134 -5.47 -9.22 14.20
C GLY A 134 -4.53 -9.83 15.24
N ASP A 135 -4.87 -10.98 15.84
CA ASP A 135 -4.14 -11.61 16.94
C ASP A 135 -3.37 -12.89 16.52
N ARG A 136 -2.93 -12.93 15.25
CA ARG A 136 -2.07 -14.01 14.71
C ARG A 136 -0.76 -13.50 14.13
#